data_a8f4ee2ff4d0a4ef60f9522e163578a8
#
_entry.id   a8f4ee2ff4d0a4ef60f9522e163578a8
#
_cell.length_a   1.000
_cell.length_b   1.000
_cell.length_c   1.000
_cell.angle_alpha   90.00
_cell.angle_beta   90.00
_cell.angle_gamma   90.00
#
_symmetry.space_group_name_H-M   'P 1'
#
loop_
_entity.id
_entity.type
_entity.pdbx_description
1 polymer ?
#
loop_
_entity_poly.entity_id
_entity_poly.type
_entity_poly.pdbx_seq_one_letter_code
_entity_poly.pdbx_strand_id
1 'polypeptide(L)'
;MVKLLSKVLLITLLLLGLSACAGHDKDTKETRQMTLRERIGNTYGVHYFSQVEQIQYMFNVKIGEKEIRRFWVWEPKLDRVSYKGMDYQKAVTYYRHEIDTTATAALKKIDAWFINDNYWLFFPFHIAWDDHIKIEDSGRQNLPIGDGQADSVVITFPASGGYTPGDVYQIFLDGNDRLIQWVYRRGGSEDSPRVTTWEDYRQAGPLVLSLNHQAADDSFRLWFTRVGVKLADVDSWMFTE
;
A
#
# COMPACT_ATOMS: atom_id res chain seq x y z
N MET A 1 52.90 -93.66 -11.44
CA MET A 1 52.96 -93.46 -12.90
C MET A 1 51.61 -93.00 -13.37
N VAL A 2 51.59 -92.14 -14.33
CA VAL A 2 50.47 -91.58 -15.05
C VAL A 2 49.88 -90.29 -14.44
N LYS A 3 50.23 -89.21 -15.09
CA LYS A 3 49.76 -87.82 -14.93
C LYS A 3 48.35 -87.69 -15.47
N LEU A 4 47.50 -87.02 -14.74
CA LEU A 4 46.27 -86.54 -15.30
C LEU A 4 46.24 -84.97 -15.11
N LEU A 5 46.31 -84.28 -16.24
CA LEU A 5 46.13 -82.85 -16.32
C LEU A 5 44.64 -82.50 -16.20
N SER A 6 44.29 -81.70 -15.19
CA SER A 6 42.97 -81.13 -15.10
C SER A 6 43.03 -79.72 -15.59
N LYS A 7 42.30 -79.39 -16.66
CA LYS A 7 42.12 -78.07 -17.21
C LYS A 7 41.11 -77.30 -16.33
N VAL A 8 41.55 -76.25 -15.71
CA VAL A 8 40.65 -75.28 -15.02
C VAL A 8 40.19 -74.29 -16.05
N LEU A 9 38.91 -74.33 -16.29
CA LEU A 9 38.22 -73.32 -17.16
C LEU A 9 37.87 -72.08 -16.30
N LEU A 10 38.54 -70.96 -16.60
CA LEU A 10 38.30 -69.69 -15.93
C LEU A 10 37.09 -69.01 -16.61
N ILE A 11 35.92 -69.01 -15.93
CA ILE A 11 34.76 -68.28 -16.36
C ILE A 11 34.84 -66.91 -15.72
N THR A 12 35.21 -65.88 -16.49
CA THR A 12 35.14 -64.51 -16.10
C THR A 12 33.71 -64.02 -16.22
N LEU A 13 33.04 -63.84 -15.09
CA LEU A 13 31.71 -63.21 -15.01
C LEU A 13 31.83 -61.67 -15.10
N LEU A 14 31.43 -61.11 -16.24
CA LEU A 14 31.39 -59.66 -16.44
C LEU A 14 30.14 -59.16 -15.80
N LEU A 15 30.25 -58.57 -14.57
CA LEU A 15 29.16 -57.86 -13.91
C LEU A 15 29.07 -56.44 -14.51
N LEU A 16 28.14 -56.25 -15.43
CA LEU A 16 27.71 -54.89 -15.87
C LEU A 16 26.91 -54.23 -14.74
N GLY A 17 27.58 -53.38 -13.99
CA GLY A 17 26.93 -52.50 -13.04
C GLY A 17 26.12 -51.41 -13.76
N LEU A 18 24.80 -51.57 -13.80
CA LEU A 18 23.87 -50.51 -14.15
C LEU A 18 23.83 -49.50 -12.97
N SER A 19 24.68 -48.49 -13.03
CA SER A 19 24.51 -47.29 -12.18
C SER A 19 23.28 -46.52 -12.66
N ALA A 20 22.12 -46.81 -12.05
CA ALA A 20 20.97 -45.95 -12.14
C ALA A 20 21.30 -44.64 -11.39
N CYS A 21 21.71 -43.61 -12.13
CA CYS A 21 21.66 -42.25 -11.63
C CYS A 21 20.18 -41.87 -11.38
N ALA A 22 19.71 -42.11 -10.15
CA ALA A 22 18.50 -41.45 -9.67
C ALA A 22 18.82 -39.95 -9.63
N GLY A 23 18.46 -39.23 -10.71
CA GLY A 23 18.40 -37.78 -10.72
C GLY A 23 17.43 -37.37 -9.62
N HIS A 24 17.97 -36.93 -8.50
CA HIS A 24 17.23 -36.25 -7.46
C HIS A 24 16.98 -34.84 -8.00
N ASP A 25 15.90 -34.68 -8.77
CA ASP A 25 15.34 -33.36 -9.07
C ASP A 25 14.98 -32.74 -7.72
N LYS A 26 15.95 -32.03 -7.15
CA LYS A 26 15.65 -31.06 -6.11
C LYS A 26 14.86 -29.95 -6.82
N ASP A 27 13.53 -30.07 -6.81
CA ASP A 27 12.60 -28.97 -6.97
C ASP A 27 12.92 -27.98 -5.83
N THR A 28 13.99 -27.25 -5.96
CA THR A 28 14.21 -26.02 -5.23
C THR A 28 13.18 -25.05 -5.80
N LYS A 29 11.95 -25.05 -5.20
CA LYS A 29 11.06 -23.93 -5.31
C LYS A 29 11.88 -22.75 -4.81
N GLU A 30 12.49 -22.01 -5.73
CA GLU A 30 13.03 -20.70 -5.44
C GLU A 30 11.87 -19.91 -4.81
N THR A 31 11.98 -19.64 -3.51
CA THR A 31 10.98 -18.85 -2.81
C THR A 31 11.11 -17.45 -3.40
N ARG A 32 10.22 -17.10 -4.32
CA ARG A 32 10.19 -15.78 -4.95
C ARG A 32 10.16 -14.72 -3.85
N GLN A 33 11.14 -13.85 -3.82
CA GLN A 33 11.16 -12.72 -2.91
C GLN A 33 10.02 -11.76 -3.27
N MET A 34 9.21 -11.38 -2.27
CA MET A 34 8.13 -10.40 -2.46
C MET A 34 8.69 -9.06 -2.90
N THR A 35 8.02 -8.44 -3.86
CA THR A 35 8.30 -7.06 -4.26
C THR A 35 7.94 -6.11 -3.12
N LEU A 36 8.48 -4.89 -3.14
CA LEU A 36 8.11 -3.85 -2.16
C LEU A 36 6.60 -3.60 -2.13
N ARG A 37 5.96 -3.56 -3.30
CA ARG A 37 4.51 -3.40 -3.43
C ARG A 37 3.73 -4.50 -2.69
N GLU A 38 4.14 -5.75 -2.85
CA GLU A 38 3.55 -6.89 -2.16
C GLU A 38 3.76 -6.82 -0.64
N ARG A 39 4.96 -6.42 -0.18
CA ARG A 39 5.25 -6.27 1.26
C ARG A 39 4.39 -5.16 1.88
N ILE A 40 4.33 -3.99 1.25
CA ILE A 40 3.43 -2.90 1.68
C ILE A 40 1.98 -3.39 1.66
N GLY A 41 1.53 -4.03 0.59
CA GLY A 41 0.17 -4.58 0.52
C GLY A 41 -0.18 -5.51 1.66
N ASN A 42 0.74 -6.38 2.07
CA ASN A 42 0.56 -7.29 3.20
C ASN A 42 0.52 -6.55 4.54
N THR A 43 1.43 -5.59 4.74
CA THR A 43 1.52 -4.80 5.99
C THR A 43 0.22 -4.04 6.29
N TYR A 44 -0.46 -3.56 5.26
CA TYR A 44 -1.68 -2.77 5.40
C TYR A 44 -2.98 -3.56 5.21
N GLY A 45 -2.90 -4.85 4.87
CA GLY A 45 -4.07 -5.70 4.66
C GLY A 45 -4.81 -5.43 3.35
N VAL A 46 -4.09 -4.96 2.31
CA VAL A 46 -4.68 -4.59 1.01
C VAL A 46 -5.48 -5.73 0.38
N HIS A 47 -5.03 -6.98 0.54
CA HIS A 47 -5.71 -8.15 0.00
C HIS A 47 -7.12 -8.39 0.57
N TYR A 48 -7.42 -7.83 1.76
CA TYR A 48 -8.76 -7.88 2.34
C TYR A 48 -9.70 -6.79 1.79
N PHE A 49 -9.16 -5.83 1.06
CA PHE A 49 -9.96 -4.69 0.59
C PHE A 49 -11.12 -5.10 -0.32
N SER A 50 -10.99 -6.20 -1.05
CA SER A 50 -12.08 -6.77 -1.86
C SER A 50 -13.32 -7.17 -1.04
N GLN A 51 -13.15 -7.40 0.28
CA GLN A 51 -14.25 -7.72 1.20
C GLN A 51 -14.91 -6.47 1.78
N VAL A 52 -14.32 -5.29 1.59
CA VAL A 52 -14.85 -4.05 2.12
C VAL A 52 -16.09 -3.61 1.35
N GLU A 53 -17.18 -3.35 2.08
CA GLU A 53 -18.41 -2.75 1.54
C GLU A 53 -18.45 -1.25 1.75
N GLN A 54 -18.14 -0.83 2.97
CA GLN A 54 -18.19 0.58 3.35
C GLN A 54 -16.99 0.95 4.21
N ILE A 55 -16.54 2.17 4.02
CA ILE A 55 -15.53 2.82 4.86
C ILE A 55 -16.10 4.16 5.25
N GLN A 56 -16.02 4.50 6.54
CA GLN A 56 -16.30 5.85 7.00
C GLN A 56 -15.11 6.45 7.72
N TYR A 57 -14.95 7.76 7.60
CA TYR A 57 -13.95 8.50 8.35
C TYR A 57 -14.28 9.98 8.42
N MET A 58 -13.79 10.64 9.49
CA MET A 58 -13.73 12.08 9.60
C MET A 58 -12.29 12.51 9.32
N PHE A 59 -12.08 13.20 8.22
CA PHE A 59 -10.84 13.91 7.92
C PHE A 59 -10.82 15.23 8.68
N ASN A 60 -9.73 15.51 9.39
CA ASN A 60 -9.51 16.76 10.08
C ASN A 60 -8.14 17.29 9.66
N VAL A 61 -8.04 18.59 9.38
CA VAL A 61 -6.76 19.23 9.08
C VAL A 61 -6.70 20.61 9.72
N LYS A 62 -5.58 20.91 10.36
CA LYS A 62 -5.23 22.23 10.90
C LYS A 62 -4.02 22.77 10.15
N ILE A 63 -4.15 24.00 9.65
CA ILE A 63 -3.10 24.74 8.94
C ILE A 63 -3.07 26.15 9.57
N GLY A 64 -2.05 26.41 10.41
CA GLY A 64 -2.04 27.59 11.27
C GLY A 64 -3.29 27.59 12.16
N GLU A 65 -4.07 28.69 12.12
CA GLU A 65 -5.32 28.82 12.90
C GLU A 65 -6.56 28.22 12.22
N LYS A 66 -6.43 27.81 10.95
CA LYS A 66 -7.57 27.28 10.18
C LYS A 66 -7.74 25.77 10.41
N GLU A 67 -8.94 25.39 10.81
CA GLU A 67 -9.33 23.98 10.91
C GLU A 67 -10.44 23.65 9.91
N ILE A 68 -10.31 22.50 9.25
CA ILE A 68 -11.27 21.96 8.28
C ILE A 68 -11.62 20.55 8.72
N ARG A 69 -12.91 20.20 8.65
CA ARG A 69 -13.41 18.85 8.93
C ARG A 69 -14.35 18.42 7.83
N ARG A 70 -14.17 17.16 7.36
CA ARG A 70 -14.99 16.54 6.33
C ARG A 70 -15.30 15.10 6.73
N PHE A 71 -16.56 14.75 6.77
CA PHE A 71 -17.00 13.38 7.03
C PHE A 71 -17.33 12.69 5.72
N TRP A 72 -16.80 11.50 5.55
CA TRP A 72 -16.94 10.68 4.37
C TRP A 72 -17.53 9.32 4.71
N VAL A 73 -18.40 8.81 3.84
CA VAL A 73 -18.73 7.39 3.72
C VAL A 73 -18.44 6.98 2.28
N TRP A 74 -17.58 6.01 2.10
CA TRP A 74 -17.19 5.48 0.80
C TRP A 74 -17.62 4.02 0.66
N GLU A 75 -18.26 3.70 -0.45
CA GLU A 75 -18.67 2.35 -0.86
C GLU A 75 -17.88 1.98 -2.12
N PRO A 76 -16.67 1.41 -1.98
CA PRO A 76 -15.75 1.23 -3.09
C PRO A 76 -16.31 0.36 -4.20
N LYS A 77 -17.07 -0.69 -3.88
CA LYS A 77 -17.68 -1.60 -4.87
C LYS A 77 -18.76 -0.92 -5.73
N LEU A 78 -19.40 0.11 -5.21
CA LEU A 78 -20.43 0.87 -5.91
C LEU A 78 -19.89 2.16 -6.51
N ASP A 79 -18.61 2.47 -6.29
CA ASP A 79 -18.00 3.77 -6.62
C ASP A 79 -18.83 4.96 -6.10
N ARG A 80 -19.48 4.77 -4.92
CA ARG A 80 -20.40 5.73 -4.30
C ARG A 80 -19.75 6.41 -3.11
N VAL A 81 -19.85 7.72 -3.06
CA VAL A 81 -19.32 8.55 -1.96
C VAL A 81 -20.41 9.43 -1.39
N SER A 82 -20.49 9.49 -0.06
CA SER A 82 -21.30 10.44 0.68
C SER A 82 -20.41 11.39 1.48
N TYR A 83 -20.63 12.67 1.30
CA TYR A 83 -19.90 13.77 1.92
C TYR A 83 -20.77 14.55 2.88
N LYS A 84 -20.24 14.91 4.05
CA LYS A 84 -20.84 15.88 4.96
C LYS A 84 -19.75 16.78 5.53
N GLY A 85 -19.68 18.02 5.09
CA GLY A 85 -18.83 19.07 5.67
C GLY A 85 -19.52 19.82 6.79
N MET A 86 -18.77 20.68 7.49
CA MET A 86 -19.31 21.52 8.57
C MET A 86 -20.39 22.50 8.06
N ASP A 87 -20.25 22.96 6.82
CA ASP A 87 -21.15 23.94 6.19
C ASP A 87 -22.38 23.29 5.50
N TYR A 88 -22.47 21.95 5.51
CA TYR A 88 -23.54 21.22 4.84
C TYR A 88 -24.54 20.66 5.85
N GLN A 89 -25.78 21.12 5.78
CA GLN A 89 -26.86 20.59 6.62
C GLN A 89 -27.25 19.17 6.26
N LYS A 90 -27.12 18.79 4.97
CA LYS A 90 -27.42 17.45 4.45
C LYS A 90 -26.20 16.84 3.79
N ALA A 91 -26.09 15.53 3.85
CA ALA A 91 -25.07 14.81 3.09
C ALA A 91 -25.28 14.98 1.57
N VAL A 92 -24.20 15.09 0.83
CA VAL A 92 -24.17 15.01 -0.64
C VAL A 92 -23.68 13.62 -1.00
N THR A 93 -24.52 12.84 -1.69
CA THR A 93 -24.17 11.49 -2.16
C THR A 93 -24.09 11.50 -3.68
N TYR A 94 -23.04 10.86 -4.23
CA TYR A 94 -22.79 10.79 -5.65
C TYR A 94 -22.02 9.52 -6.03
N TYR A 95 -22.06 9.17 -7.32
CA TYR A 95 -21.22 8.11 -7.90
C TYR A 95 -20.04 8.77 -8.61
N ARG A 96 -18.83 8.28 -8.33
CA ARG A 96 -17.61 8.90 -8.85
C ARG A 96 -17.47 8.73 -10.37
N HIS A 97 -17.92 7.61 -10.93
CA HIS A 97 -17.91 7.38 -12.38
C HIS A 97 -18.87 8.32 -13.14
N GLU A 98 -19.76 9.04 -12.44
CA GLU A 98 -20.64 10.07 -13.02
C GLU A 98 -19.99 11.47 -13.01
N ILE A 99 -18.77 11.61 -12.46
CA ILE A 99 -18.05 12.90 -12.43
C ILE A 99 -17.36 13.12 -13.78
N ASP A 100 -18.11 13.64 -14.71
CA ASP A 100 -17.67 13.99 -16.06
C ASP A 100 -17.62 15.51 -16.30
N THR A 101 -17.56 15.93 -17.57
CA THR A 101 -17.56 17.34 -17.94
C THR A 101 -18.86 18.06 -17.58
N THR A 102 -19.98 17.33 -17.46
CA THR A 102 -21.32 17.89 -17.18
C THR A 102 -21.61 18.07 -15.71
N ALA A 103 -20.86 17.39 -14.82
CA ALA A 103 -21.02 17.52 -13.37
C ALA A 103 -20.82 18.97 -12.91
N THR A 104 -21.59 19.40 -11.91
CA THR A 104 -21.51 20.77 -11.38
C THR A 104 -20.13 21.08 -10.79
N ALA A 105 -19.71 22.35 -10.83
CA ALA A 105 -18.45 22.78 -10.23
C ALA A 105 -18.37 22.43 -8.72
N ALA A 106 -19.50 22.50 -8.02
CA ALA A 106 -19.58 22.13 -6.59
C ALA A 106 -19.30 20.65 -6.40
N LEU A 107 -19.87 19.76 -7.23
CA LEU A 107 -19.67 18.32 -7.12
C LEU A 107 -18.25 17.92 -7.50
N LYS A 108 -17.67 18.48 -8.57
CA LYS A 108 -16.25 18.30 -8.94
C LYS A 108 -15.31 18.71 -7.79
N LYS A 109 -15.62 19.79 -7.09
CA LYS A 109 -14.84 20.25 -5.93
C LYS A 109 -14.93 19.26 -4.76
N ILE A 110 -16.12 18.72 -4.49
CA ILE A 110 -16.33 17.70 -3.45
C ILE A 110 -15.55 16.42 -3.79
N ASP A 111 -15.62 15.95 -5.03
CA ASP A 111 -14.86 14.77 -5.47
C ASP A 111 -13.33 14.98 -5.38
N ALA A 112 -12.84 16.15 -5.78
CA ALA A 112 -11.43 16.50 -5.60
C ALA A 112 -10.99 16.50 -4.13
N TRP A 113 -11.85 16.92 -3.21
CA TRP A 113 -11.59 16.82 -1.76
C TRP A 113 -11.58 15.37 -1.29
N PHE A 114 -12.54 14.55 -1.77
CA PHE A 114 -12.57 13.13 -1.43
C PHE A 114 -11.26 12.43 -1.82
N ILE A 115 -10.78 12.67 -3.03
CA ILE A 115 -9.53 12.08 -3.52
C ILE A 115 -8.35 12.52 -2.66
N ASN A 116 -8.21 13.82 -2.39
CA ASN A 116 -7.15 14.32 -1.51
C ASN A 116 -7.19 13.65 -0.13
N ASP A 117 -8.37 13.58 0.50
CA ASP A 117 -8.53 13.05 1.84
C ASP A 117 -8.31 11.53 1.88
N ASN A 118 -8.74 10.83 0.82
CA ASN A 118 -8.53 9.40 0.64
C ASN A 118 -7.03 9.06 0.49
N TYR A 119 -6.26 9.86 -0.26
CA TYR A 119 -4.81 9.67 -0.39
C TYR A 119 -4.09 9.75 0.95
N TRP A 120 -4.50 10.63 1.85
CA TRP A 120 -3.91 10.72 3.17
C TRP A 120 -4.19 9.50 4.07
N LEU A 121 -5.29 8.79 3.87
CA LEU A 121 -5.64 7.61 4.65
C LEU A 121 -5.17 6.31 3.99
N PHE A 122 -5.25 6.24 2.65
CA PHE A 122 -5.06 5.03 1.87
C PHE A 122 -3.82 5.06 0.95
N PHE A 123 -2.87 5.96 1.15
CA PHE A 123 -1.70 6.04 0.29
C PHE A 123 -0.93 4.70 0.14
N PRO A 124 -0.70 3.90 1.19
CA PRO A 124 -0.10 2.59 1.04
C PRO A 124 -0.92 1.62 0.16
N PHE A 125 -2.23 1.78 0.17
CA PHE A 125 -3.12 1.00 -0.70
C PHE A 125 -3.00 1.44 -2.16
N HIS A 126 -2.89 2.75 -2.41
CA HIS A 126 -2.63 3.27 -3.76
C HIS A 126 -1.29 2.78 -4.32
N ILE A 127 -0.25 2.64 -3.49
CA ILE A 127 1.01 2.01 -3.92
C ILE A 127 0.79 0.58 -4.39
N ALA A 128 -0.07 -0.18 -3.71
CA ALA A 128 -0.35 -1.57 -4.05
C ALA A 128 -1.27 -1.71 -5.28
N TRP A 129 -2.21 -0.78 -5.48
CA TRP A 129 -3.23 -0.85 -6.53
C TRP A 129 -2.79 -0.29 -7.88
N ASP A 130 -1.97 0.77 -7.89
CA ASP A 130 -1.64 1.50 -9.10
C ASP A 130 -0.41 0.89 -9.79
N ASP A 131 -0.63 0.22 -10.91
CA ASP A 131 0.43 -0.39 -11.71
C ASP A 131 1.22 0.61 -12.56
N HIS A 132 0.72 1.84 -12.70
CA HIS A 132 1.35 2.87 -13.53
C HIS A 132 2.38 3.72 -12.79
N ILE A 133 2.46 3.63 -11.45
CA ILE A 133 3.46 4.35 -10.68
C ILE A 133 4.84 3.70 -10.84
N LYS A 134 5.86 4.53 -10.92
CA LYS A 134 7.26 4.11 -10.83
C LYS A 134 7.69 4.07 -9.38
N ILE A 135 8.34 2.98 -8.98
CA ILE A 135 8.86 2.78 -7.61
C ILE A 135 10.36 2.57 -7.71
N GLU A 136 11.14 3.40 -7.02
CA GLU A 136 12.60 3.35 -7.02
C GLU A 136 13.11 3.27 -5.59
N ASP A 137 13.87 2.23 -5.29
CA ASP A 137 14.57 2.09 -4.00
C ASP A 137 15.72 3.10 -3.93
N SER A 138 15.75 3.90 -2.87
CA SER A 138 16.79 4.89 -2.60
C SER A 138 17.72 4.48 -1.46
N GLY A 139 17.58 3.26 -0.95
CA GLY A 139 18.33 2.74 0.18
C GLY A 139 18.05 3.51 1.48
N ARG A 140 18.94 3.35 2.45
CA ARG A 140 18.81 4.04 3.74
C ARG A 140 19.15 5.51 3.61
N GLN A 141 18.23 6.37 4.03
CA GLN A 141 18.36 7.82 4.01
C GLN A 141 18.09 8.41 5.39
N ASN A 142 18.61 9.60 5.66
CA ASN A 142 18.25 10.35 6.86
C ASN A 142 16.78 10.72 6.83
N LEU A 143 16.13 10.61 7.99
CA LEU A 143 14.73 11.05 8.15
C LEU A 143 14.64 12.56 7.94
N PRO A 144 13.61 13.05 7.23
CA PRO A 144 13.40 14.48 7.05
C PRO A 144 12.90 15.20 8.31
N ILE A 145 12.31 14.46 9.27
CA ILE A 145 11.87 14.97 10.57
C ILE A 145 12.57 14.17 11.67
N GLY A 146 13.27 14.88 12.56
CA GLY A 146 14.01 14.28 13.66
C GLY A 146 15.32 13.61 13.23
N ASP A 147 15.88 12.82 14.13
CA ASP A 147 17.13 12.11 13.93
C ASP A 147 16.89 10.66 13.49
N GLY A 148 17.87 10.07 12.81
CA GLY A 148 17.87 8.68 12.43
C GLY A 148 17.82 8.44 10.93
N GLN A 149 17.73 7.16 10.56
CA GLN A 149 17.70 6.69 9.17
C GLN A 149 16.63 5.63 8.99
N ALA A 150 16.02 5.62 7.81
CA ALA A 150 15.05 4.62 7.40
C ALA A 150 15.28 4.20 5.93
N ASP A 151 14.71 3.10 5.53
CA ASP A 151 14.69 2.71 4.12
C ASP A 151 13.77 3.67 3.36
N SER A 152 14.28 4.22 2.26
CA SER A 152 13.61 5.25 1.49
C SER A 152 13.29 4.77 0.09
N VAL A 153 12.09 5.11 -0.36
CA VAL A 153 11.57 4.76 -1.69
C VAL A 153 10.97 6.00 -2.34
N VAL A 154 11.28 6.22 -3.60
CA VAL A 154 10.68 7.28 -4.40
C VAL A 154 9.57 6.68 -5.27
N ILE A 155 8.39 7.29 -5.17
CA ILE A 155 7.19 6.92 -5.94
C ILE A 155 6.86 8.08 -6.85
N THR A 156 6.84 7.84 -8.16
CA THR A 156 6.54 8.84 -9.17
C THR A 156 5.27 8.46 -9.91
N PHE A 157 4.30 9.36 -9.89
CA PHE A 157 3.06 9.21 -10.65
C PHE A 157 3.27 9.66 -12.11
N PRO A 158 2.51 9.07 -13.08
CA PRO A 158 2.58 9.48 -14.48
C PRO A 158 2.36 10.98 -14.66
N ALA A 159 3.03 11.59 -15.64
CA ALA A 159 2.93 13.02 -15.93
C ALA A 159 1.55 13.44 -16.47
N SER A 160 0.72 12.48 -16.86
CA SER A 160 -0.63 12.72 -17.40
C SER A 160 -1.62 11.67 -16.91
N GLY A 161 -2.88 12.08 -16.79
CA GLY A 161 -3.96 11.22 -16.29
C GLY A 161 -4.01 11.14 -14.76
N GLY A 162 -5.10 10.57 -14.23
CA GLY A 162 -5.33 10.44 -12.80
C GLY A 162 -5.53 11.78 -12.08
N TYR A 163 -5.42 11.75 -10.76
CA TYR A 163 -5.65 12.90 -9.90
C TYR A 163 -4.37 13.58 -9.41
N THR A 164 -3.24 12.94 -9.60
CA THR A 164 -1.92 13.37 -9.10
C THR A 164 -0.87 13.38 -10.22
N PRO A 165 -1.13 14.03 -11.37
CA PRO A 165 -0.24 13.96 -12.53
C PRO A 165 1.13 14.55 -12.19
N GLY A 166 2.17 13.73 -12.36
CA GLY A 166 3.56 14.11 -12.11
C GLY A 166 3.95 14.26 -10.64
N ASP A 167 3.06 13.94 -9.70
CA ASP A 167 3.38 14.01 -8.27
C ASP A 167 4.46 12.99 -7.89
N VAL A 168 5.34 13.41 -6.99
CA VAL A 168 6.44 12.58 -6.47
C VAL A 168 6.35 12.49 -4.96
N TYR A 169 6.44 11.27 -4.45
CA TYR A 169 6.46 10.98 -3.01
C TYR A 169 7.75 10.24 -2.68
N GLN A 170 8.59 10.82 -1.86
CA GLN A 170 9.67 10.09 -1.21
C GLN A 170 9.14 9.60 0.14
N ILE A 171 9.01 8.30 0.30
CA ILE A 171 8.52 7.68 1.53
C ILE A 171 9.67 7.06 2.32
N PHE A 172 9.50 6.98 3.62
CA PHE A 172 10.43 6.40 4.57
C PHE A 172 9.72 5.28 5.32
N LEU A 173 10.32 4.09 5.34
CA LEU A 173 9.72 2.88 5.87
C LEU A 173 10.47 2.39 7.10
N ASP A 174 9.74 1.91 8.11
CA ASP A 174 10.33 1.18 9.23
C ASP A 174 10.71 -0.26 8.84
N GLY A 175 11.31 -1.01 9.78
CA GLY A 175 11.73 -2.40 9.56
C GLY A 175 10.57 -3.39 9.29
N ASN A 176 9.32 -2.95 9.35
CA ASN A 176 8.11 -3.73 9.05
C ASN A 176 7.37 -3.23 7.79
N ASP A 177 8.06 -2.49 6.93
CA ASP A 177 7.47 -1.84 5.74
C ASP A 177 6.32 -0.88 6.06
N ARG A 178 6.26 -0.29 7.27
CA ARG A 178 5.32 0.78 7.60
C ARG A 178 5.89 2.13 7.20
N LEU A 179 5.08 2.93 6.54
CA LEU A 179 5.39 4.32 6.19
C LEU A 179 5.45 5.17 7.47
N ILE A 180 6.59 5.76 7.78
CA ILE A 180 6.79 6.58 9.00
C ILE A 180 6.88 8.07 8.72
N GLN A 181 7.35 8.44 7.52
CA GLN A 181 7.41 9.82 7.05
C GLN A 181 7.32 9.86 5.53
N TRP A 182 6.91 10.97 4.99
CA TRP A 182 7.03 11.24 3.56
C TRP A 182 7.46 12.67 3.26
N VAL A 183 7.98 12.85 2.04
CA VAL A 183 8.20 14.14 1.38
C VAL A 183 7.37 14.14 0.11
N TYR A 184 6.31 14.90 0.09
CA TYR A 184 5.42 15.07 -1.07
C TYR A 184 5.86 16.27 -1.90
N ARG A 185 6.01 16.07 -3.22
CA ARG A 185 6.35 17.08 -4.20
C ARG A 185 5.27 17.15 -5.28
N ARG A 186 4.52 18.20 -5.27
CA ARG A 186 3.44 18.40 -6.25
C ARG A 186 4.03 18.58 -7.66
N GLY A 187 3.57 17.76 -8.61
CA GLY A 187 4.10 17.77 -9.97
C GLY A 187 5.62 17.54 -10.06
N GLY A 188 6.21 16.92 -9.04
CA GLY A 188 7.65 16.70 -8.93
C GLY A 188 8.48 17.96 -8.59
N SER A 189 7.84 19.11 -8.28
CA SER A 189 8.54 20.35 -7.94
C SER A 189 9.27 20.23 -6.60
N GLU A 190 10.51 20.72 -6.56
CA GLU A 190 11.28 20.88 -5.32
C GLU A 190 10.88 22.14 -4.53
N ASP A 191 10.02 23.00 -5.11
CA ASP A 191 9.54 24.21 -4.45
C ASP A 191 8.48 23.84 -3.41
N SER A 192 8.77 24.12 -2.14
CA SER A 192 7.84 23.95 -1.02
C SER A 192 7.28 22.51 -0.87
N PRO A 193 8.14 21.48 -0.73
CA PRO A 193 7.69 20.14 -0.49
C PRO A 193 6.91 20.04 0.83
N ARG A 194 5.92 19.16 0.89
CA ARG A 194 5.22 18.89 2.14
C ARG A 194 5.85 17.68 2.83
N VAL A 195 6.41 17.93 4.00
CA VAL A 195 7.03 16.90 4.84
C VAL A 195 6.14 16.64 6.03
N THR A 196 5.75 15.38 6.26
CA THR A 196 4.96 14.99 7.44
C THR A 196 5.37 13.62 7.94
N THR A 197 5.06 13.39 9.21
CA THR A 197 5.06 12.06 9.84
C THR A 197 3.88 11.24 9.36
N TRP A 198 3.95 9.91 9.62
CA TRP A 198 2.86 8.94 9.51
C TRP A 198 2.82 8.16 10.80
N GLU A 199 1.81 8.38 11.62
CA GLU A 199 1.74 7.94 13.01
C GLU A 199 0.36 7.38 13.36
N ASP A 200 0.23 6.92 14.61
CA ASP A 200 -1.01 6.42 15.19
C ASP A 200 -1.66 5.34 14.32
N TYR A 201 -0.89 4.28 14.05
CA TYR A 201 -1.36 3.13 13.30
C TYR A 201 -2.40 2.34 14.09
N ARG A 202 -3.59 2.20 13.51
CA ARG A 202 -4.74 1.49 14.10
C ARG A 202 -5.30 0.47 13.14
N GLN A 203 -5.96 -0.53 13.69
CA GLN A 203 -6.72 -1.50 12.91
C GLN A 203 -8.19 -1.07 12.81
N ALA A 204 -8.74 -1.12 11.58
CA ALA A 204 -10.17 -1.08 11.30
C ALA A 204 -10.53 -2.38 10.58
N GLY A 205 -11.06 -3.36 11.30
CA GLY A 205 -11.18 -4.73 10.80
C GLY A 205 -9.82 -5.28 10.36
N PRO A 206 -9.67 -5.80 9.14
CA PRO A 206 -8.39 -6.34 8.65
C PRO A 206 -7.42 -5.28 8.11
N LEU A 207 -7.82 -4.01 8.04
CA LEU A 207 -7.02 -2.93 7.47
C LEU A 207 -6.21 -2.22 8.54
N VAL A 208 -4.96 -1.87 8.23
CA VAL A 208 -4.08 -1.07 9.09
C VAL A 208 -3.98 0.33 8.48
N LEU A 209 -4.33 1.35 9.27
CA LEU A 209 -4.42 2.74 8.81
C LEU A 209 -3.61 3.65 9.73
N SER A 210 -2.91 4.63 9.15
CA SER A 210 -2.26 5.71 9.90
C SER A 210 -3.27 6.83 10.11
N LEU A 211 -3.44 7.27 11.35
CA LEU A 211 -4.48 8.24 11.70
C LEU A 211 -3.95 9.63 12.06
N ASN A 212 -2.64 9.85 12.08
CA ASN A 212 -2.06 11.15 12.38
C ASN A 212 -0.85 11.46 11.50
N HIS A 213 -0.81 12.68 10.98
CA HIS A 213 0.25 13.20 10.12
C HIS A 213 0.54 14.64 10.49
N GLN A 214 1.78 14.97 10.80
CA GLN A 214 2.12 16.33 11.23
C GLN A 214 3.47 16.79 10.71
N ALA A 215 3.59 18.09 10.48
CA ALA A 215 4.87 18.74 10.19
C ALA A 215 5.71 18.89 11.47
N ALA A 216 7.02 19.05 11.31
CA ALA A 216 7.94 19.17 12.45
C ALA A 216 7.72 20.45 13.29
N ASP A 217 7.19 21.50 12.68
CA ASP A 217 7.02 22.85 13.24
C ASP A 217 5.59 23.13 13.71
N ASP A 218 4.74 22.11 13.82
CA ASP A 218 3.32 22.21 14.17
C ASP A 218 2.47 23.10 13.25
N SER A 219 3.03 23.61 12.16
CA SER A 219 2.32 24.46 11.19
C SER A 219 1.21 23.74 10.43
N PHE A 220 1.32 22.39 10.38
CA PHE A 220 0.38 21.50 9.73
C PHE A 220 0.17 20.24 10.54
N ARG A 221 -1.09 19.90 10.79
CA ARG A 221 -1.51 18.61 11.32
C ARG A 221 -2.75 18.12 10.59
N LEU A 222 -2.74 16.86 10.20
CA LEU A 222 -3.88 16.14 9.63
C LEU A 222 -4.11 14.87 10.44
N TRP A 223 -5.38 14.63 10.80
CA TRP A 223 -5.70 13.41 11.56
C TRP A 223 -7.09 12.90 11.19
N PHE A 224 -7.29 11.61 11.45
CA PHE A 224 -8.56 10.95 11.19
C PHE A 224 -9.23 10.55 12.49
N THR A 225 -10.56 10.69 12.53
CA THR A 225 -11.41 10.22 13.62
C THR A 225 -12.63 9.51 13.05
N ARG A 226 -13.34 8.74 13.88
CA ARG A 226 -14.52 7.97 13.47
C ARG A 226 -14.22 7.04 12.28
N VAL A 227 -13.02 6.50 12.24
CA VAL A 227 -12.62 5.57 11.18
C VAL A 227 -13.24 4.21 11.46
N GLY A 228 -13.97 3.69 10.50
CA GLY A 228 -14.61 2.39 10.58
C GLY A 228 -14.73 1.74 9.21
N VAL A 229 -14.73 0.42 9.21
CA VAL A 229 -14.87 -0.42 8.03
C VAL A 229 -16.03 -1.39 8.25
N LYS A 230 -16.83 -1.62 7.21
CA LYS A 230 -17.86 -2.67 7.14
C LYS A 230 -17.48 -3.66 6.06
N LEU A 231 -17.42 -4.94 6.40
CA LEU A 231 -17.15 -6.03 5.46
C LEU A 231 -18.45 -6.66 4.95
N ALA A 232 -18.39 -7.33 3.82
CA ALA A 232 -19.54 -7.93 3.12
C ALA A 232 -20.35 -8.89 4.00
N ASP A 233 -19.68 -9.71 4.79
CA ASP A 233 -20.33 -10.75 5.59
C ASP A 233 -20.49 -10.37 7.08
N VAL A 234 -20.30 -9.08 7.41
CA VAL A 234 -20.35 -8.58 8.79
C VAL A 234 -21.33 -7.42 8.91
N ASP A 235 -22.40 -7.60 9.67
CA ASP A 235 -23.46 -6.59 9.82
C ASP A 235 -23.04 -5.35 10.64
N SER A 236 -21.97 -5.45 11.42
CA SER A 236 -21.50 -4.37 12.28
C SER A 236 -20.29 -3.61 11.71
N TRP A 237 -20.20 -2.35 12.07
CA TRP A 237 -19.00 -1.56 11.82
C TRP A 237 -17.85 -1.99 12.75
N MET A 238 -16.66 -2.10 12.19
CA MET A 238 -15.40 -2.30 12.91
C MET A 238 -14.67 -0.95 12.95
N PHE A 239 -14.75 -0.29 14.10
CA PHE A 239 -14.07 0.99 14.31
C PHE A 239 -12.63 0.78 14.78
N THR A 240 -11.79 1.79 14.50
CA THR A 240 -10.46 1.87 15.10
C THR A 240 -10.58 2.10 16.61
N GLU A 241 -9.86 1.29 17.38
CA GLU A 241 -9.71 1.43 18.84
C GLU A 241 -8.58 2.41 19.18
#